data_dd9f3723a8d60ef93a27431023deaa7f
#
_entry.id   dd9f3723a8d60ef93a27431023deaa7f
#
_cell.length_a   1.000
_cell.length_b   1.000
_cell.length_c   1.000
_cell.angle_alpha   90.00
_cell.angle_beta   90.00
_cell.angle_gamma   90.00
#
_symmetry.space_group_name_H-M   'P 1'
#
loop_
_entity.id
_entity.type
_entity.pdbx_description
1 polymer ?
#
loop_
_entity_poly.entity_id
_entity_poly.type
_entity_poly.pdbx_seq_one_letter_code
_entity_poly.pdbx_strand_id
1 'polypeptide(L)'
;MSPRLSYLLSVMTSYSNNTQLNLRIISIVVFTCICYLSIGLPLAVLPGFIHYDLGYSTLVAGAVISLQYISTLVSRPHAGRYTDVWGPKKVVSLGIVCCMLSGLFTLAAAVLQGRPMLAVGLLLIGRVFLGIGESFTSTGSTLWGIKTVGAIHTSRVISWNGVATYVAMAAGAPLGVLLNDKFGISGFAVLIIIIAVIGLLFARTRADVSVSAGVRAPFHVVARKIWPYGLGLGLGTVGFGVIATFITLYFASHSWQGAAFTLSLFSIGFICIRLVLGNTITRFGGLRVSLVCFVVECLGLLIIWFAPNAWMAGVGGFLTGSGFSLVFPALGVEAVKQVEEQNQGTALGTYSAFLDLALGITGPVAGWIAGYYQLDSIYLIAAIVVALAFILILRVHLAQRKQLILQS
;
A
#
# COMPACT_ATOMS: atom_id res chain seq x y z
N MET A 1 -40.72 17.99 -22.52
CA MET A 1 -40.00 16.86 -21.93
C MET A 1 -40.41 16.77 -20.45
N SER A 2 -40.92 15.63 -19.99
CA SER A 2 -41.43 15.57 -18.61
C SER A 2 -40.28 15.67 -17.60
N PRO A 3 -40.49 16.28 -16.41
CA PRO A 3 -39.46 16.43 -15.38
C PRO A 3 -38.86 15.08 -14.95
N ARG A 4 -39.61 13.98 -15.05
CA ARG A 4 -39.10 12.61 -14.80
C ARG A 4 -38.10 12.14 -15.87
N LEU A 5 -38.31 12.50 -17.14
CA LEU A 5 -37.41 12.10 -18.22
C LEU A 5 -36.07 12.86 -18.15
N SER A 6 -36.10 14.16 -17.79
CA SER A 6 -34.88 14.94 -17.56
C SER A 6 -34.08 14.46 -16.36
N TYR A 7 -34.75 14.05 -15.28
CA TYR A 7 -34.10 13.45 -14.11
C TYR A 7 -33.46 12.08 -14.45
N LEU A 8 -34.19 11.21 -15.15
CA LEU A 8 -33.63 9.92 -15.58
C LEU A 8 -32.46 10.08 -16.54
N LEU A 9 -32.52 11.02 -17.48
CA LEU A 9 -31.42 11.32 -18.39
C LEU A 9 -30.20 11.89 -17.62
N SER A 10 -30.39 12.76 -16.64
CA SER A 10 -29.30 13.28 -15.80
C SER A 10 -28.65 12.20 -14.93
N VAL A 11 -29.43 11.28 -14.39
CA VAL A 11 -28.93 10.12 -13.64
C VAL A 11 -28.16 9.16 -14.57
N MET A 12 -28.69 8.86 -15.75
CA MET A 12 -28.02 7.98 -16.73
C MET A 12 -26.72 8.60 -17.27
N THR A 13 -26.68 9.90 -17.56
CA THR A 13 -25.45 10.61 -17.97
C THR A 13 -24.43 10.69 -16.85
N SER A 14 -24.87 10.88 -15.62
CA SER A 14 -23.98 10.85 -14.43
C SER A 14 -23.40 9.46 -14.19
N TYR A 15 -24.19 8.39 -14.38
CA TYR A 15 -23.73 6.99 -14.27
C TYR A 15 -22.73 6.64 -15.38
N SER A 16 -23.01 7.03 -16.62
CA SER A 16 -22.10 6.84 -17.77
C SER A 16 -20.77 7.56 -17.55
N ASN A 17 -20.78 8.80 -17.09
CA ASN A 17 -19.57 9.57 -16.77
C ASN A 17 -18.78 8.92 -15.62
N ASN A 18 -19.43 8.40 -14.59
CA ASN A 18 -18.76 7.72 -13.49
C ASN A 18 -18.10 6.39 -13.91
N THR A 19 -18.74 5.63 -14.78
CA THR A 19 -18.20 4.36 -15.30
C THR A 19 -16.99 4.62 -16.19
N GLN A 20 -17.08 5.58 -17.10
CA GLN A 20 -15.95 5.97 -17.95
C GLN A 20 -14.77 6.50 -17.14
N LEU A 21 -15.03 7.28 -16.09
CA LEU A 21 -14.00 7.77 -15.18
C LEU A 21 -13.28 6.61 -14.48
N ASN A 22 -14.03 5.64 -13.95
CA ASN A 22 -13.45 4.45 -13.33
C ASN A 22 -12.61 3.64 -14.32
N LEU A 23 -13.09 3.42 -15.53
CA LEU A 23 -12.34 2.69 -16.55
C LEU A 23 -11.01 3.38 -16.90
N ARG A 24 -11.00 4.72 -16.98
CA ARG A 24 -9.77 5.50 -17.17
C ARG A 24 -8.80 5.30 -15.99
N ILE A 25 -9.28 5.37 -14.75
CA ILE A 25 -8.47 5.14 -13.56
C ILE A 25 -7.91 3.71 -13.56
N ILE A 26 -8.76 2.70 -13.74
CA ILE A 26 -8.39 1.28 -13.73
C ILE A 26 -7.34 1.00 -14.81
N SER A 27 -7.43 1.64 -15.98
CA SER A 27 -6.48 1.47 -17.07
C SER A 27 -5.05 1.94 -16.73
N ILE A 28 -4.88 2.76 -15.71
CA ILE A 28 -3.57 3.18 -15.20
C ILE A 28 -3.20 2.38 -13.94
N VAL A 29 -4.17 2.14 -13.08
CA VAL A 29 -3.96 1.39 -11.84
C VAL A 29 -3.60 -0.08 -12.06
N VAL A 30 -3.86 -0.63 -13.26
CA VAL A 30 -3.43 -1.98 -13.65
C VAL A 30 -1.91 -2.16 -13.53
N PHE A 31 -1.10 -1.11 -13.70
CA PHE A 31 0.35 -1.19 -13.49
C PHE A 31 0.70 -1.44 -12.04
N THR A 32 -0.03 -0.84 -11.10
CA THR A 32 0.08 -1.16 -9.66
C THR A 32 -0.29 -2.61 -9.41
N CYS A 33 -1.36 -3.11 -10.03
CA CYS A 33 -1.76 -4.52 -9.92
C CYS A 33 -0.65 -5.46 -10.40
N ILE A 34 -0.04 -5.20 -11.55
CA ILE A 34 1.08 -5.99 -12.10
C ILE A 34 2.27 -6.02 -11.11
N CYS A 35 2.64 -4.86 -10.58
CA CYS A 35 3.73 -4.75 -9.62
C CYS A 35 3.45 -5.55 -8.34
N TYR A 36 2.29 -5.35 -7.71
CA TYR A 36 1.96 -6.03 -6.46
C TYR A 36 1.64 -7.52 -6.65
N LEU A 37 1.21 -7.95 -7.84
CA LEU A 37 1.14 -9.37 -8.19
C LEU A 37 2.55 -9.98 -8.22
N SER A 38 3.54 -9.26 -8.77
CA SER A 38 4.96 -9.67 -8.77
C SER A 38 5.54 -9.77 -7.36
N ILE A 39 5.00 -9.03 -6.38
CA ILE A 39 5.35 -9.13 -4.96
C ILE A 39 4.63 -10.31 -4.30
N GLY A 40 3.33 -10.47 -4.57
CA GLY A 40 2.48 -11.48 -3.94
C GLY A 40 2.84 -12.92 -4.36
N LEU A 41 3.20 -13.14 -5.62
CA LEU A 41 3.52 -14.47 -6.15
C LEU A 41 4.61 -15.20 -5.35
N PRO A 42 5.78 -14.61 -5.06
CA PRO A 42 6.83 -15.28 -4.31
C PRO A 42 6.61 -15.27 -2.78
N LEU A 43 5.66 -14.48 -2.26
CA LEU A 43 5.56 -14.17 -0.84
C LEU A 43 5.37 -15.43 0.04
N ALA A 44 4.52 -16.36 -0.39
CA ALA A 44 4.22 -17.57 0.37
C ALA A 44 5.24 -18.71 0.14
N VAL A 45 5.98 -18.65 -0.96
CA VAL A 45 6.84 -19.78 -1.42
C VAL A 45 8.32 -19.54 -1.09
N LEU A 46 8.79 -18.31 -1.29
CA LEU A 46 10.21 -18.00 -1.23
C LEU A 46 10.89 -18.30 0.11
N PRO A 47 10.25 -18.05 1.29
CA PRO A 47 10.86 -18.44 2.57
C PRO A 47 11.15 -19.95 2.65
N GLY A 48 10.21 -20.77 2.20
CA GLY A 48 10.37 -22.23 2.16
C GLY A 48 11.50 -22.66 1.24
N PHE A 49 11.58 -22.10 0.04
CA PHE A 49 12.67 -22.38 -0.89
C PHE A 49 14.05 -22.05 -0.30
N ILE A 50 14.21 -20.89 0.32
CA ILE A 50 15.48 -20.49 0.91
C ILE A 50 15.86 -21.42 2.07
N HIS A 51 14.86 -21.83 2.87
CA HIS A 51 15.10 -22.63 4.06
C HIS A 51 15.29 -24.13 3.73
N TYR A 52 14.34 -24.74 2.98
CA TYR A 52 14.31 -26.17 2.75
C TYR A 52 15.15 -26.59 1.53
N ASP A 53 15.07 -25.84 0.42
CA ASP A 53 15.72 -26.24 -0.83
C ASP A 53 17.16 -25.74 -0.91
N LEU A 54 17.44 -24.53 -0.41
CA LEU A 54 18.79 -23.96 -0.40
C LEU A 54 19.56 -24.20 0.91
N GLY A 55 18.90 -24.70 1.98
CA GLY A 55 19.53 -25.08 3.25
C GLY A 55 19.93 -23.89 4.15
N TYR A 56 19.42 -22.68 3.91
CA TYR A 56 19.74 -21.52 4.76
C TYR A 56 18.80 -21.40 5.96
N SER A 57 19.24 -20.63 6.98
CA SER A 57 18.41 -20.35 8.14
C SER A 57 17.18 -19.49 7.79
N THR A 58 16.15 -19.57 8.64
CA THR A 58 14.96 -18.71 8.54
C THR A 58 15.31 -17.21 8.65
N LEU A 59 16.40 -16.88 9.36
CA LEU A 59 16.93 -15.52 9.42
C LEU A 59 17.37 -15.01 8.04
N VAL A 60 18.07 -15.84 7.26
CA VAL A 60 18.48 -15.50 5.89
C VAL A 60 17.25 -15.34 5.00
N ALA A 61 16.27 -16.24 5.12
CA ALA A 61 15.01 -16.13 4.39
C ALA A 61 14.28 -14.81 4.69
N GLY A 62 14.19 -14.45 5.96
CA GLY A 62 13.63 -13.17 6.40
C GLY A 62 14.41 -11.97 5.86
N ALA A 63 15.75 -12.02 5.89
CA ALA A 63 16.60 -10.94 5.38
C ALA A 63 16.43 -10.72 3.88
N VAL A 64 16.33 -11.79 3.09
CA VAL A 64 16.06 -11.73 1.64
C VAL A 64 14.74 -11.01 1.35
N ILE A 65 13.69 -11.32 2.11
CA ILE A 65 12.38 -10.67 1.96
C ILE A 65 12.43 -9.22 2.40
N SER A 66 13.05 -8.95 3.56
CA SER A 66 13.13 -7.59 4.13
C SER A 66 13.91 -6.62 3.27
N LEU A 67 14.89 -7.11 2.50
CA LEU A 67 15.69 -6.27 1.59
C LEU A 67 14.83 -5.56 0.54
N GLN A 68 13.73 -6.15 0.09
CA GLN A 68 12.77 -5.49 -0.79
C GLN A 68 12.22 -4.22 -0.14
N TYR A 69 11.74 -4.31 1.11
CA TYR A 69 11.15 -3.17 1.80
C TYR A 69 12.15 -2.05 2.06
N ILE A 70 13.40 -2.40 2.39
CA ILE A 70 14.50 -1.45 2.53
C ILE A 70 14.74 -0.75 1.19
N SER A 71 14.82 -1.51 0.10
CA SER A 71 15.01 -0.97 -1.25
C SER A 71 13.84 -0.06 -1.66
N THR A 72 12.60 -0.44 -1.35
CA THR A 72 11.40 0.38 -1.57
C THR A 72 11.52 1.70 -0.83
N LEU A 73 11.82 1.68 0.48
CA LEU A 73 11.93 2.87 1.31
C LEU A 73 13.00 3.84 0.78
N VAL A 74 14.21 3.33 0.49
CA VAL A 74 15.34 4.14 -0.02
C VAL A 74 15.04 4.73 -1.39
N SER A 75 14.31 4.03 -2.24
CA SER A 75 13.97 4.49 -3.60
C SER A 75 12.76 5.44 -3.66
N ARG A 76 11.92 5.55 -2.60
CA ARG A 76 10.71 6.42 -2.59
C ARG A 76 10.97 7.89 -2.95
N PRO A 77 11.98 8.56 -2.36
CA PRO A 77 12.28 9.95 -2.74
C PRO A 77 12.68 10.11 -4.20
N HIS A 78 13.42 9.13 -4.73
CA HIS A 78 13.85 9.13 -6.14
C HIS A 78 12.65 8.89 -7.07
N ALA A 79 11.76 7.94 -6.73
CA ALA A 79 10.54 7.67 -7.48
C ALA A 79 9.69 8.94 -7.62
N GLY A 80 9.46 9.65 -6.50
CA GLY A 80 8.71 10.90 -6.50
C GLY A 80 9.35 11.94 -7.41
N ARG A 81 10.65 12.21 -7.24
CA ARG A 81 11.39 13.20 -8.03
C ARG A 81 11.42 12.85 -9.53
N TYR A 82 11.70 11.59 -9.87
CA TYR A 82 11.74 11.18 -11.28
C TYR A 82 10.36 11.25 -11.93
N THR A 83 9.29 10.97 -11.17
CA THR A 83 7.91 11.12 -11.65
C THR A 83 7.60 12.59 -12.00
N ASP A 84 8.09 13.54 -11.21
CA ASP A 84 7.95 14.97 -11.49
C ASP A 84 8.84 15.47 -12.63
N VAL A 85 10.02 14.84 -12.86
CA VAL A 85 11.01 15.29 -13.86
C VAL A 85 10.83 14.62 -15.21
N TRP A 86 10.71 13.28 -15.23
CA TRP A 86 10.66 12.48 -16.47
C TRP A 86 9.23 12.19 -16.92
N GLY A 87 8.26 12.45 -16.06
CA GLY A 87 6.86 12.12 -16.24
C GLY A 87 6.50 10.72 -15.73
N PRO A 88 5.25 10.54 -15.28
CA PRO A 88 4.83 9.32 -14.60
C PRO A 88 4.85 8.09 -15.50
N LYS A 89 4.54 8.20 -16.79
CA LYS A 89 4.57 7.08 -17.74
C LYS A 89 5.95 6.43 -17.84
N LYS A 90 7.02 7.23 -17.94
CA LYS A 90 8.40 6.72 -18.02
C LYS A 90 8.81 6.03 -16.71
N VAL A 91 8.45 6.62 -15.58
CA VAL A 91 8.78 6.06 -14.26
C VAL A 91 8.04 4.75 -14.00
N VAL A 92 6.75 4.66 -14.35
CA VAL A 92 6.00 3.40 -14.30
C VAL A 92 6.62 2.34 -15.19
N SER A 93 6.99 2.70 -16.42
CA SER A 93 7.64 1.75 -17.35
C SER A 93 8.97 1.25 -16.79
N LEU A 94 9.79 2.12 -16.19
CA LEU A 94 11.04 1.72 -15.54
C LEU A 94 10.76 0.82 -14.32
N GLY A 95 9.73 1.12 -13.53
CA GLY A 95 9.31 0.27 -12.42
C GLY A 95 8.90 -1.14 -12.86
N ILE A 96 8.15 -1.26 -13.95
CA ILE A 96 7.79 -2.57 -14.53
C ILE A 96 9.02 -3.31 -15.09
N VAL A 97 9.99 -2.61 -15.67
CA VAL A 97 11.29 -3.21 -16.05
C VAL A 97 12.02 -3.77 -14.84
N CYS A 98 12.02 -3.05 -13.71
CA CYS A 98 12.60 -3.56 -12.46
C CYS A 98 11.86 -4.81 -11.95
N CYS A 99 10.52 -4.86 -12.04
CA CYS A 99 9.76 -6.08 -11.72
C CYS A 99 10.14 -7.26 -12.65
N MET A 100 10.31 -7.00 -13.96
CA MET A 100 10.77 -8.00 -14.93
C MET A 100 12.16 -8.52 -14.57
N LEU A 101 13.11 -7.64 -14.24
CA LEU A 101 14.45 -8.02 -13.79
C LEU A 101 14.39 -8.87 -12.52
N SER A 102 13.53 -8.54 -11.55
CA SER A 102 13.31 -9.38 -10.37
C SER A 102 12.86 -10.79 -10.75
N GLY A 103 11.92 -10.92 -11.69
CA GLY A 103 11.51 -12.22 -12.23
C GLY A 103 12.65 -12.98 -12.88
N LEU A 104 13.50 -12.30 -13.69
CA LEU A 104 14.68 -12.91 -14.32
C LEU A 104 15.71 -13.40 -13.29
N PHE A 105 16.02 -12.60 -12.27
CA PHE A 105 16.92 -13.02 -11.19
C PHE A 105 16.36 -14.18 -10.38
N THR A 106 15.04 -14.19 -10.12
CA THR A 106 14.37 -15.31 -9.44
C THR A 106 14.42 -16.58 -10.31
N LEU A 107 14.21 -16.47 -11.61
CA LEU A 107 14.34 -17.59 -12.54
C LEU A 107 15.77 -18.12 -12.60
N ALA A 108 16.76 -17.22 -12.66
CA ALA A 108 18.18 -17.61 -12.62
C ALA A 108 18.55 -18.30 -11.30
N ALA A 109 18.01 -17.86 -10.17
CA ALA A 109 18.19 -18.51 -8.87
C ALA A 109 17.59 -19.93 -8.84
N ALA A 110 16.42 -20.13 -9.47
CA ALA A 110 15.78 -21.43 -9.62
C ALA A 110 16.62 -22.39 -10.44
N VAL A 111 17.22 -21.93 -11.54
CA VAL A 111 18.10 -22.74 -12.39
C VAL A 111 19.42 -23.10 -11.68
N LEU A 112 19.91 -22.19 -10.82
CA LEU A 112 21.17 -22.34 -10.09
C LEU A 112 20.97 -22.86 -8.65
N GLN A 113 19.84 -23.52 -8.33
CA GLN A 113 19.57 -24.06 -7.00
C GLN A 113 20.65 -25.02 -6.49
N GLY A 114 21.35 -25.74 -7.37
CA GLY A 114 22.50 -26.59 -7.03
C GLY A 114 23.74 -25.82 -6.55
N ARG A 115 23.73 -24.49 -6.59
CA ARG A 115 24.75 -23.58 -6.05
C ARG A 115 24.11 -22.56 -5.09
N PRO A 116 23.80 -22.97 -3.84
CA PRO A 116 22.96 -22.19 -2.92
C PRO A 116 23.42 -20.75 -2.71
N MET A 117 24.73 -20.51 -2.60
CA MET A 117 25.29 -19.17 -2.40
C MET A 117 24.98 -18.23 -3.58
N LEU A 118 25.11 -18.73 -4.82
CA LEU A 118 24.79 -17.96 -6.01
C LEU A 118 23.28 -17.72 -6.12
N ALA A 119 22.46 -18.74 -5.82
CA ALA A 119 21.01 -18.63 -5.84
C ALA A 119 20.51 -17.55 -4.86
N VAL A 120 20.98 -17.54 -3.62
CA VAL A 120 20.63 -16.49 -2.64
C VAL A 120 21.13 -15.13 -3.08
N GLY A 121 22.35 -15.01 -3.64
CA GLY A 121 22.85 -13.75 -4.17
C GLY A 121 21.97 -13.18 -5.29
N LEU A 122 21.51 -14.03 -6.21
CA LEU A 122 20.58 -13.64 -7.28
C LEU A 122 19.22 -13.23 -6.72
N LEU A 123 18.69 -13.93 -5.70
CA LEU A 123 17.45 -13.55 -5.03
C LEU A 123 17.58 -12.18 -4.36
N LEU A 124 18.70 -11.90 -3.67
CA LEU A 124 18.94 -10.58 -3.05
C LEU A 124 18.93 -9.46 -4.10
N ILE A 125 19.62 -9.65 -5.24
CA ILE A 125 19.61 -8.68 -6.33
C ILE A 125 18.17 -8.51 -6.87
N GLY A 126 17.45 -9.60 -7.10
CA GLY A 126 16.07 -9.59 -7.54
C GLY A 126 15.15 -8.80 -6.59
N ARG A 127 15.38 -8.92 -5.26
CA ARG A 127 14.61 -8.19 -4.25
C ARG A 127 14.90 -6.69 -4.26
N VAL A 128 16.14 -6.29 -4.50
CA VAL A 128 16.48 -4.87 -4.68
C VAL A 128 15.73 -4.29 -5.88
N PHE A 129 15.77 -4.97 -7.03
CA PHE A 129 15.02 -4.53 -8.21
C PHE A 129 13.52 -4.50 -7.97
N LEU A 130 12.95 -5.47 -7.25
CA LEU A 130 11.52 -5.50 -6.95
C LEU A 130 11.10 -4.31 -6.07
N GLY A 131 11.90 -3.94 -5.06
CA GLY A 131 11.64 -2.79 -4.20
C GLY A 131 11.70 -1.47 -4.97
N ILE A 132 12.69 -1.29 -5.86
CA ILE A 132 12.74 -0.13 -6.76
C ILE A 132 11.50 -0.11 -7.67
N GLY A 133 11.15 -1.26 -8.24
CA GLY A 133 9.97 -1.44 -9.09
C GLY A 133 8.68 -1.05 -8.40
N GLU A 134 8.50 -1.48 -7.15
CA GLU A 134 7.37 -1.13 -6.30
C GLU A 134 7.27 0.38 -6.09
N SER A 135 8.35 1.00 -5.66
CA SER A 135 8.41 2.42 -5.40
C SER A 135 8.06 3.26 -6.64
N PHE A 136 8.64 2.92 -7.79
CA PHE A 136 8.47 3.66 -9.04
C PHE A 136 7.08 3.44 -9.63
N THR A 137 6.60 2.20 -9.66
CA THR A 137 5.28 1.88 -10.22
C THR A 137 4.16 2.46 -9.38
N SER A 138 4.19 2.30 -8.07
CA SER A 138 3.15 2.78 -7.16
C SER A 138 3.04 4.32 -7.17
N THR A 139 4.16 5.03 -7.02
CA THR A 139 4.18 6.50 -7.05
C THR A 139 3.81 7.03 -8.43
N GLY A 140 4.40 6.45 -9.47
CA GLY A 140 4.18 6.88 -10.85
C GLY A 140 2.73 6.65 -11.31
N SER A 141 2.14 5.47 -11.05
CA SER A 141 0.76 5.17 -11.46
C SER A 141 -0.25 6.03 -10.73
N THR A 142 0.00 6.35 -9.45
CA THR A 142 -0.86 7.27 -8.70
C THR A 142 -0.88 8.65 -9.34
N LEU A 143 0.29 9.25 -9.62
CA LEU A 143 0.36 10.57 -10.24
C LEU A 143 -0.15 10.53 -11.68
N TRP A 144 0.15 9.46 -12.43
CA TRP A 144 -0.38 9.29 -13.80
C TRP A 144 -1.90 9.27 -13.81
N GLY A 145 -2.50 8.50 -12.90
CA GLY A 145 -3.95 8.47 -12.73
C GLY A 145 -4.51 9.85 -12.40
N ILE A 146 -3.94 10.56 -11.41
CA ILE A 146 -4.38 11.91 -11.01
C ILE A 146 -4.33 12.87 -12.20
N LYS A 147 -3.23 12.91 -12.95
CA LYS A 147 -3.07 13.78 -14.13
C LYS A 147 -3.99 13.40 -15.28
N THR A 148 -4.34 12.12 -15.42
CA THR A 148 -5.25 11.63 -16.48
C THR A 148 -6.70 12.03 -16.23
N VAL A 149 -7.14 12.03 -14.97
CA VAL A 149 -8.57 12.30 -14.64
C VAL A 149 -8.80 13.65 -13.97
N GLY A 150 -7.75 14.36 -13.60
CA GLY A 150 -7.79 15.66 -12.93
C GLY A 150 -7.72 15.57 -11.40
N ALA A 151 -7.20 16.64 -10.78
CA ALA A 151 -6.91 16.71 -9.35
C ALA A 151 -8.14 16.54 -8.45
N ILE A 152 -9.34 16.88 -8.92
CA ILE A 152 -10.60 16.71 -8.19
C ILE A 152 -10.89 15.23 -7.88
N HIS A 153 -10.32 14.31 -8.65
CA HIS A 153 -10.50 12.86 -8.51
C HIS A 153 -9.34 12.16 -7.79
N THR A 154 -8.40 12.92 -7.18
CA THR A 154 -7.22 12.38 -6.48
C THR A 154 -7.56 11.28 -5.48
N SER A 155 -8.56 11.50 -4.62
CA SER A 155 -9.03 10.50 -3.64
C SER A 155 -9.44 9.19 -4.31
N ARG A 156 -10.15 9.28 -5.43
CA ARG A 156 -10.64 8.11 -6.18
C ARG A 156 -9.49 7.33 -6.81
N VAL A 157 -8.50 8.02 -7.37
CA VAL A 157 -7.28 7.39 -7.93
C VAL A 157 -6.49 6.66 -6.84
N ILE A 158 -6.23 7.32 -5.71
CA ILE A 158 -5.51 6.72 -4.58
C ILE A 158 -6.29 5.49 -4.04
N SER A 159 -7.62 5.59 -3.96
CA SER A 159 -8.46 4.47 -3.52
C SER A 159 -8.38 3.27 -4.47
N TRP A 160 -8.46 3.48 -5.78
CA TRP A 160 -8.32 2.41 -6.76
C TRP A 160 -6.92 1.79 -6.77
N ASN A 161 -5.85 2.60 -6.56
CA ASN A 161 -4.50 2.07 -6.38
C ASN A 161 -4.42 1.13 -5.17
N GLY A 162 -5.01 1.51 -4.03
CA GLY A 162 -5.08 0.65 -2.86
C GLY A 162 -5.86 -0.65 -3.12
N VAL A 163 -7.01 -0.58 -3.80
CA VAL A 163 -7.77 -1.79 -4.18
C VAL A 163 -6.92 -2.71 -5.05
N ALA A 164 -6.25 -2.17 -6.08
CA ALA A 164 -5.39 -2.97 -6.95
C ALA A 164 -4.23 -3.63 -6.19
N THR A 165 -3.61 -2.92 -5.25
CA THR A 165 -2.55 -3.45 -4.38
C THR A 165 -3.03 -4.69 -3.62
N TYR A 166 -4.13 -4.56 -2.88
CA TYR A 166 -4.59 -5.65 -2.01
C TYR A 166 -5.22 -6.81 -2.78
N VAL A 167 -5.92 -6.55 -3.88
CA VAL A 167 -6.42 -7.60 -4.79
C VAL A 167 -5.26 -8.40 -5.40
N ALA A 168 -4.22 -7.70 -5.86
CA ALA A 168 -3.04 -8.35 -6.45
C ALA A 168 -2.29 -9.21 -5.42
N MET A 169 -2.10 -8.73 -4.20
CA MET A 169 -1.44 -9.50 -3.13
C MET A 169 -2.29 -10.70 -2.71
N ALA A 170 -3.59 -10.52 -2.54
CA ALA A 170 -4.50 -11.59 -2.15
C ALA A 170 -4.59 -12.71 -3.20
N ALA A 171 -4.54 -12.37 -4.49
CA ALA A 171 -4.52 -13.35 -5.57
C ALA A 171 -3.12 -13.94 -5.80
N GLY A 172 -2.06 -13.15 -5.57
CA GLY A 172 -0.68 -13.53 -5.86
C GLY A 172 -0.18 -14.68 -5.01
N ALA A 173 -0.43 -14.66 -3.69
CA ALA A 173 0.07 -15.69 -2.78
C ALA A 173 -0.48 -17.10 -3.11
N PRO A 174 -1.81 -17.33 -3.24
CA PRO A 174 -2.33 -18.65 -3.63
C PRO A 174 -1.90 -19.07 -5.05
N LEU A 175 -1.86 -18.11 -6.00
CA LEU A 175 -1.40 -18.41 -7.36
C LEU A 175 0.09 -18.77 -7.38
N GLY A 176 0.91 -18.14 -6.55
CA GLY A 176 2.32 -18.48 -6.38
C GLY A 176 2.52 -19.90 -5.86
N VAL A 177 1.75 -20.32 -4.86
CA VAL A 177 1.77 -21.70 -4.34
C VAL A 177 1.35 -22.70 -5.43
N LEU A 178 0.24 -22.45 -6.13
CA LEU A 178 -0.23 -23.33 -7.21
C LEU A 178 0.79 -23.50 -8.35
N LEU A 179 1.50 -22.42 -8.71
CA LEU A 179 2.54 -22.47 -9.73
C LEU A 179 3.78 -23.19 -9.23
N ASN A 180 4.14 -23.00 -7.95
CA ASN A 180 5.26 -23.68 -7.34
C ASN A 180 5.03 -25.20 -7.25
N ASP A 181 3.83 -25.64 -6.90
CA ASP A 181 3.49 -27.06 -6.81
C ASP A 181 3.59 -27.78 -8.17
N LYS A 182 3.31 -27.06 -9.27
CA LYS A 182 3.34 -27.65 -10.63
C LYS A 182 4.67 -27.48 -11.35
N PHE A 183 5.36 -26.36 -11.17
CA PHE A 183 6.49 -25.93 -12.00
C PHE A 183 7.70 -25.49 -11.15
N GLY A 184 7.65 -25.63 -9.84
CA GLY A 184 8.63 -25.06 -8.93
C GLY A 184 8.64 -23.53 -9.00
N ILE A 185 9.66 -22.94 -8.40
CA ILE A 185 9.86 -21.47 -8.38
C ILE A 185 9.90 -20.87 -9.78
N SER A 186 10.39 -21.60 -10.77
CA SER A 186 10.42 -21.15 -12.17
C SER A 186 9.04 -20.76 -12.68
N GLY A 187 7.96 -21.43 -12.21
CA GLY A 187 6.60 -21.17 -12.65
C GLY A 187 6.15 -19.73 -12.38
N PHE A 188 6.27 -19.26 -11.15
CA PHE A 188 5.88 -17.89 -10.84
C PHE A 188 6.92 -16.86 -11.31
N ALA A 189 8.22 -17.22 -11.40
CA ALA A 189 9.23 -16.33 -11.95
C ALA A 189 8.96 -16.00 -13.43
N VAL A 190 8.60 -17.01 -14.24
CA VAL A 190 8.20 -16.84 -15.64
C VAL A 190 6.91 -16.01 -15.73
N LEU A 191 5.92 -16.25 -14.86
CA LEU A 191 4.68 -15.44 -14.84
C LEU A 191 4.99 -13.96 -14.56
N ILE A 192 5.88 -13.65 -13.61
CA ILE A 192 6.31 -12.27 -13.34
C ILE A 192 6.89 -11.62 -14.61
N ILE A 193 7.73 -12.32 -15.36
CA ILE A 193 8.31 -11.81 -16.60
C ILE A 193 7.21 -11.56 -17.64
N ILE A 194 6.28 -12.51 -17.82
CA ILE A 194 5.19 -12.41 -18.79
C ILE A 194 4.29 -11.20 -18.47
N ILE A 195 3.83 -11.07 -17.22
CA ILE A 195 2.95 -9.95 -16.85
C ILE A 195 3.67 -8.61 -16.94
N ALA A 196 4.97 -8.55 -16.66
CA ALA A 196 5.77 -7.34 -16.84
C ALA A 196 5.91 -6.96 -18.32
N VAL A 197 6.17 -7.93 -19.21
CA VAL A 197 6.21 -7.68 -20.68
C VAL A 197 4.85 -7.18 -21.18
N ILE A 198 3.74 -7.83 -20.78
CA ILE A 198 2.39 -7.38 -21.11
C ILE A 198 2.16 -5.96 -20.59
N GLY A 199 2.58 -5.66 -19.36
CA GLY A 199 2.50 -4.34 -18.78
C GLY A 199 3.26 -3.29 -19.57
N LEU A 200 4.47 -3.58 -20.04
CA LEU A 200 5.27 -2.67 -20.87
C LEU A 200 4.63 -2.41 -22.24
N LEU A 201 4.10 -3.46 -22.88
CA LEU A 201 3.37 -3.32 -24.14
C LEU A 201 2.10 -2.47 -23.94
N PHE A 202 1.37 -2.71 -22.85
CA PHE A 202 0.18 -1.93 -22.50
C PHE A 202 0.52 -0.47 -22.17
N ALA A 203 1.65 -0.20 -21.49
CA ALA A 203 2.11 1.17 -21.22
C ALA A 203 2.36 1.96 -22.51
N ARG A 204 2.83 1.31 -23.58
CA ARG A 204 3.03 1.96 -24.90
C ARG A 204 1.72 2.50 -25.48
N THR A 205 0.60 1.81 -25.27
CA THR A 205 -0.72 2.22 -25.78
C THR A 205 -1.36 3.36 -25.00
N ARG A 206 -0.85 3.69 -23.81
CA ARG A 206 -1.43 4.76 -22.96
C ARG A 206 -0.81 6.11 -23.32
N ALA A 207 -1.67 7.14 -23.29
CA ALA A 207 -1.23 8.51 -23.52
C ALA A 207 -0.25 8.93 -22.40
N ASP A 208 0.76 9.67 -22.79
CA ASP A 208 1.63 10.37 -21.85
C ASP A 208 0.89 11.58 -21.29
N VAL A 209 1.30 12.03 -20.10
CA VAL A 209 0.76 13.24 -19.49
C VAL A 209 1.88 14.26 -19.34
N SER A 210 1.52 15.53 -19.56
CA SER A 210 2.49 16.61 -19.49
C SER A 210 3.14 16.68 -18.11
N VAL A 211 4.45 16.89 -18.12
CA VAL A 211 5.20 17.26 -16.93
C VAL A 211 4.88 18.71 -16.61
N SER A 212 4.47 18.99 -15.36
CA SER A 212 4.15 20.36 -14.97
C SER A 212 5.39 21.24 -15.02
N ALA A 213 5.27 22.38 -15.71
CA ALA A 213 6.32 23.39 -15.73
C ALA A 213 6.40 24.07 -14.35
N GLY A 214 7.61 24.43 -13.92
CA GLY A 214 7.82 25.18 -12.68
C GLY A 214 9.13 24.80 -11.98
N VAL A 215 9.47 25.58 -10.97
CA VAL A 215 10.65 25.34 -10.13
C VAL A 215 10.33 24.21 -9.14
N ARG A 216 11.13 23.15 -9.18
CA ARG A 216 10.95 22.00 -8.30
C ARG A 216 11.59 22.27 -6.95
N ALA A 217 10.81 22.13 -5.90
CA ALA A 217 11.30 22.28 -4.54
C ALA A 217 12.24 21.11 -4.16
N PRO A 218 13.30 21.35 -3.36
CA PRO A 218 14.11 20.30 -2.78
C PRO A 218 13.27 19.34 -1.93
N PHE A 219 13.66 18.05 -1.90
CA PHE A 219 12.94 17.01 -1.15
C PHE A 219 12.62 17.39 0.29
N HIS A 220 13.60 17.96 1.03
CA HIS A 220 13.42 18.34 2.43
C HIS A 220 12.35 19.44 2.62
N VAL A 221 12.19 20.34 1.64
CA VAL A 221 11.15 21.39 1.67
C VAL A 221 9.77 20.76 1.51
N VAL A 222 9.63 19.81 0.58
CA VAL A 222 8.38 19.06 0.39
C VAL A 222 8.07 18.23 1.63
N ALA A 223 9.05 17.48 2.14
CA ALA A 223 8.90 16.67 3.35
C ALA A 223 8.45 17.51 4.56
N ARG A 224 9.02 18.72 4.73
CA ARG A 224 8.64 19.64 5.80
C ARG A 224 7.19 20.13 5.69
N LYS A 225 6.62 20.20 4.49
CA LYS A 225 5.22 20.59 4.29
C LYS A 225 4.25 19.46 4.59
N ILE A 226 4.62 18.22 4.26
CA ILE A 226 3.70 17.08 4.32
C ILE A 226 3.90 16.18 5.54
N TRP A 227 4.95 16.40 6.37
CA TRP A 227 5.28 15.51 7.48
C TRP A 227 4.12 15.20 8.44
N PRO A 228 3.17 16.15 8.75
CA PRO A 228 2.10 15.82 9.68
C PRO A 228 1.15 14.75 9.10
N TYR A 229 0.90 14.83 7.78
CA TYR A 229 0.06 13.84 7.08
C TYR A 229 0.77 12.50 6.94
N GLY A 230 2.07 12.53 6.61
CA GLY A 230 2.92 11.34 6.54
C GLY A 230 3.05 10.65 7.89
N LEU A 231 3.36 11.41 8.96
CA LEU A 231 3.44 10.85 10.31
C LEU A 231 2.08 10.32 10.79
N GLY A 232 0.98 11.02 10.51
CA GLY A 232 -0.37 10.55 10.80
C GLY A 232 -0.66 9.20 10.11
N LEU A 233 -0.26 9.05 8.84
CA LEU A 233 -0.34 7.77 8.13
C LEU A 233 0.53 6.70 8.80
N GLY A 234 1.81 7.00 9.07
CA GLY A 234 2.73 6.05 9.68
C GLY A 234 2.23 5.54 11.03
N LEU A 235 1.77 6.43 11.91
CA LEU A 235 1.21 6.06 13.19
C LEU A 235 -0.07 5.21 13.04
N GLY A 236 -0.98 5.55 12.09
CA GLY A 236 -2.14 4.73 11.78
C GLY A 236 -1.79 3.36 11.16
N THR A 237 -0.66 3.24 10.47
CA THR A 237 -0.22 1.97 9.88
C THR A 237 0.20 0.93 10.92
N VAL A 238 0.54 1.35 12.14
CA VAL A 238 1.00 0.47 13.22
C VAL A 238 -0.05 -0.59 13.56
N GLY A 239 -1.34 -0.23 13.59
CA GLY A 239 -2.44 -1.18 13.84
C GLY A 239 -2.45 -2.33 12.83
N PHE A 240 -2.32 -2.02 11.54
CA PHE A 240 -2.17 -3.02 10.50
C PHE A 240 -0.90 -3.87 10.68
N GLY A 241 0.24 -3.22 10.94
CA GLY A 241 1.53 -3.90 11.09
C GLY A 241 1.53 -4.92 12.22
N VAL A 242 0.91 -4.60 13.37
CA VAL A 242 0.79 -5.50 14.53
C VAL A 242 -0.12 -6.69 14.20
N ILE A 243 -1.30 -6.46 13.60
CA ILE A 243 -2.21 -7.54 13.22
C ILE A 243 -1.54 -8.47 12.20
N ALA A 244 -0.94 -7.92 11.13
CA ALA A 244 -0.33 -8.72 10.08
C ALA A 244 0.81 -9.60 10.58
N THR A 245 1.56 -9.14 11.59
CA THR A 245 2.75 -9.85 12.08
C THR A 245 2.45 -10.78 13.25
N PHE A 246 1.57 -10.39 14.19
CA PHE A 246 1.46 -11.04 15.49
C PHE A 246 0.13 -11.73 15.77
N ILE A 247 -0.89 -11.59 14.93
CA ILE A 247 -2.22 -12.17 15.20
C ILE A 247 -2.16 -13.71 15.33
N THR A 248 -1.31 -14.37 14.56
CA THR A 248 -1.13 -15.83 14.64
C THR A 248 -0.51 -16.26 15.97
N LEU A 249 0.50 -15.53 16.45
CA LEU A 249 1.14 -15.78 17.74
C LEU A 249 0.18 -15.45 18.90
N TYR A 250 -0.59 -14.38 18.78
CA TYR A 250 -1.63 -14.01 19.75
C TYR A 250 -2.69 -15.08 19.89
N PHE A 251 -3.20 -15.64 18.79
CA PHE A 251 -4.15 -16.75 18.83
C PHE A 251 -3.53 -18.02 19.41
N ALA A 252 -2.27 -18.31 19.07
CA ALA A 252 -1.55 -19.46 19.61
C ALA A 252 -1.36 -19.34 21.15
N SER A 253 -1.02 -18.14 21.67
CA SER A 253 -0.84 -17.91 23.11
C SER A 253 -2.13 -18.13 23.93
N HIS A 254 -3.29 -17.94 23.29
CA HIS A 254 -4.62 -18.18 23.89
C HIS A 254 -5.19 -19.57 23.54
N SER A 255 -4.44 -20.41 22.82
CA SER A 255 -4.93 -21.71 22.31
C SER A 255 -6.18 -21.59 21.43
N TRP A 256 -6.34 -20.45 20.74
CA TRP A 256 -7.44 -20.21 19.81
C TRP A 256 -7.07 -20.67 18.39
N GLN A 257 -8.09 -21.11 17.67
CA GLN A 257 -7.99 -21.41 16.24
C GLN A 257 -8.57 -20.26 15.39
N GLY A 258 -8.15 -20.19 14.12
CA GLY A 258 -8.75 -19.24 13.17
C GLY A 258 -8.07 -17.88 13.07
N ALA A 259 -6.81 -17.75 13.43
CA ALA A 259 -6.04 -16.49 13.23
C ALA A 259 -6.11 -15.97 11.79
N ALA A 260 -6.02 -16.87 10.80
CA ALA A 260 -6.17 -16.52 9.39
C ALA A 260 -7.54 -15.90 9.07
N PHE A 261 -8.60 -16.32 9.76
CA PHE A 261 -9.94 -15.74 9.62
C PHE A 261 -9.97 -14.29 10.09
N THR A 262 -9.25 -13.93 11.16
CA THR A 262 -9.12 -12.54 11.63
C THR A 262 -8.42 -11.65 10.59
N LEU A 263 -7.37 -12.14 9.93
CA LEU A 263 -6.72 -11.44 8.81
C LEU A 263 -7.68 -11.27 7.62
N SER A 264 -8.48 -12.28 7.32
CA SER A 264 -9.50 -12.18 6.28
C SER A 264 -10.57 -11.15 6.63
N LEU A 265 -11.04 -11.11 7.88
CA LEU A 265 -12.00 -10.12 8.37
C LEU A 265 -11.43 -8.70 8.31
N PHE A 266 -10.16 -8.50 8.70
CA PHE A 266 -9.46 -7.23 8.51
C PHE A 266 -9.51 -6.79 7.04
N SER A 267 -9.14 -7.69 6.13
CA SER A 267 -9.11 -7.41 4.69
C SER A 267 -10.50 -7.12 4.13
N ILE A 268 -11.52 -7.85 4.56
CA ILE A 268 -12.92 -7.62 4.18
C ILE A 268 -13.37 -6.24 4.66
N GLY A 269 -13.15 -5.90 5.93
CA GLY A 269 -13.48 -4.57 6.47
C GLY A 269 -12.80 -3.45 5.68
N PHE A 270 -11.50 -3.63 5.40
CA PHE A 270 -10.71 -2.68 4.60
C PHE A 270 -11.30 -2.48 3.19
N ILE A 271 -11.60 -3.55 2.46
CA ILE A 271 -12.13 -3.47 1.09
C ILE A 271 -13.55 -2.90 1.07
N CYS A 272 -14.43 -3.40 1.94
CA CYS A 272 -15.82 -2.96 2.01
C CYS A 272 -15.92 -1.45 2.26
N ILE A 273 -15.22 -0.94 3.27
CA ILE A 273 -15.24 0.49 3.61
C ILE A 273 -14.67 1.32 2.45
N ARG A 274 -13.61 0.86 1.81
CA ARG A 274 -13.00 1.56 0.67
C ARG A 274 -13.94 1.68 -0.52
N LEU A 275 -14.67 0.63 -0.82
CA LEU A 275 -15.62 0.62 -1.94
C LEU A 275 -16.89 1.43 -1.63
N VAL A 276 -17.43 1.30 -0.41
CA VAL A 276 -18.70 1.94 -0.03
C VAL A 276 -18.52 3.41 0.34
N LEU A 277 -17.48 3.73 1.12
CA LEU A 277 -17.29 5.06 1.71
C LEU A 277 -16.17 5.88 1.05
N GLY A 278 -15.57 5.43 -0.05
CA GLY A 278 -14.48 6.16 -0.74
C GLY A 278 -14.85 7.60 -1.15
N ASN A 279 -16.12 7.86 -1.45
CA ASN A 279 -16.61 9.18 -1.82
C ASN A 279 -16.72 10.16 -0.64
N THR A 280 -16.67 9.69 0.60
CA THR A 280 -16.77 10.53 1.81
C THR A 280 -15.60 11.52 1.91
N ILE A 281 -14.43 11.16 1.41
CA ILE A 281 -13.23 12.01 1.40
C ILE A 281 -13.49 13.29 0.60
N THR A 282 -14.12 13.18 -0.55
CA THR A 282 -14.48 14.35 -1.40
C THR A 282 -15.57 15.21 -0.77
N ARG A 283 -16.53 14.56 -0.07
CA ARG A 283 -17.67 15.24 0.52
C ARG A 283 -17.35 15.96 1.85
N PHE A 284 -16.58 15.32 2.73
CA PHE A 284 -16.34 15.79 4.10
C PHE A 284 -14.90 16.30 4.33
N GLY A 285 -14.00 16.09 3.36
CA GLY A 285 -12.58 16.42 3.45
C GLY A 285 -11.73 15.32 4.11
N GLY A 286 -10.47 15.23 3.71
CA GLY A 286 -9.57 14.16 4.14
C GLY A 286 -9.31 14.13 5.65
N LEU A 287 -9.11 15.31 6.28
CA LEU A 287 -8.82 15.37 7.72
C LEU A 287 -9.97 14.86 8.58
N ARG A 288 -11.22 15.21 8.26
CA ARG A 288 -12.37 14.74 9.05
C ARG A 288 -12.58 13.24 8.90
N VAL A 289 -12.43 12.73 7.67
CA VAL A 289 -12.55 11.29 7.41
C VAL A 289 -11.46 10.51 8.14
N SER A 290 -10.21 10.96 8.10
CA SER A 290 -9.12 10.28 8.82
C SER A 290 -9.31 10.28 10.35
N LEU A 291 -9.86 11.34 10.94
CA LEU A 291 -10.18 11.37 12.37
C LEU A 291 -11.20 10.29 12.76
N VAL A 292 -12.28 10.14 11.98
CA VAL A 292 -13.25 9.05 12.21
C VAL A 292 -12.59 7.69 12.04
N CYS A 293 -11.75 7.54 11.02
CA CYS A 293 -11.01 6.32 10.75
C CYS A 293 -10.11 5.91 11.92
N PHE A 294 -9.35 6.82 12.49
CA PHE A 294 -8.51 6.54 13.67
C PHE A 294 -9.31 6.13 14.91
N VAL A 295 -10.49 6.71 15.12
CA VAL A 295 -11.38 6.26 16.22
C VAL A 295 -11.83 4.82 16.02
N VAL A 296 -12.28 4.47 14.80
CA VAL A 296 -12.74 3.11 14.49
C VAL A 296 -11.58 2.10 14.60
N GLU A 297 -10.40 2.46 14.11
CA GLU A 297 -9.19 1.64 14.21
C GLU A 297 -8.77 1.42 15.67
N CYS A 298 -8.75 2.47 16.47
CA CYS A 298 -8.44 2.42 17.89
C CYS A 298 -9.41 1.48 18.65
N LEU A 299 -10.72 1.60 18.38
CA LEU A 299 -11.73 0.72 18.95
C LEU A 299 -11.51 -0.74 18.54
N GLY A 300 -11.16 -0.99 17.28
CA GLY A 300 -10.85 -2.34 16.81
C GLY A 300 -9.66 -2.96 17.54
N LEU A 301 -8.57 -2.21 17.72
CA LEU A 301 -7.38 -2.66 18.47
C LEU A 301 -7.67 -2.91 19.95
N LEU A 302 -8.46 -2.05 20.60
CA LEU A 302 -8.88 -2.25 21.98
C LEU A 302 -9.77 -3.49 22.13
N ILE A 303 -10.65 -3.77 21.15
CA ILE A 303 -11.46 -4.98 21.14
C ILE A 303 -10.58 -6.23 21.04
N ILE A 304 -9.50 -6.21 20.24
CA ILE A 304 -8.53 -7.32 20.19
C ILE A 304 -7.84 -7.48 21.55
N TRP A 305 -7.40 -6.39 22.16
CA TRP A 305 -6.73 -6.42 23.46
C TRP A 305 -7.61 -7.03 24.58
N PHE A 306 -8.90 -6.69 24.62
CA PHE A 306 -9.86 -7.20 25.60
C PHE A 306 -10.58 -8.49 25.16
N ALA A 307 -10.19 -9.09 24.02
CA ALA A 307 -10.95 -10.20 23.45
C ALA A 307 -10.96 -11.43 24.38
N PRO A 308 -12.13 -11.89 24.84
CA PRO A 308 -12.26 -13.10 25.67
C PRO A 308 -12.24 -14.37 24.82
N ASN A 309 -12.34 -14.27 23.49
CA ASN A 309 -12.39 -15.38 22.56
C ASN A 309 -11.99 -14.97 21.13
N ALA A 310 -11.71 -15.95 20.29
CA ALA A 310 -11.29 -15.77 18.88
C ALA A 310 -12.28 -14.95 18.05
N TRP A 311 -13.59 -15.09 18.29
CA TRP A 311 -14.60 -14.35 17.53
C TRP A 311 -14.53 -12.84 17.80
N MET A 312 -14.38 -12.46 19.08
CA MET A 312 -14.26 -11.06 19.45
C MET A 312 -12.97 -10.44 18.89
N ALA A 313 -11.86 -11.20 18.90
CA ALA A 313 -10.62 -10.79 18.22
C ALA A 313 -10.84 -10.59 16.70
N GLY A 314 -11.64 -11.45 16.08
CA GLY A 314 -12.05 -11.32 14.67
C GLY A 314 -12.85 -10.04 14.41
N VAL A 315 -13.81 -9.70 15.28
CA VAL A 315 -14.57 -8.44 15.20
C VAL A 315 -13.64 -7.23 15.34
N GLY A 316 -12.67 -7.28 16.27
CA GLY A 316 -11.65 -6.25 16.43
C GLY A 316 -10.79 -6.10 15.17
N GLY A 317 -10.39 -7.22 14.54
CA GLY A 317 -9.66 -7.22 13.27
C GLY A 317 -10.46 -6.57 12.14
N PHE A 318 -11.74 -6.90 12.00
CA PHE A 318 -12.65 -6.27 11.02
C PHE A 318 -12.74 -4.75 11.22
N LEU A 319 -12.92 -4.29 12.46
CA LEU A 319 -13.02 -2.86 12.77
C LEU A 319 -11.69 -2.14 12.53
N THR A 320 -10.56 -2.74 12.90
CA THR A 320 -9.23 -2.18 12.63
C THR A 320 -9.01 -2.00 11.13
N GLY A 321 -9.33 -3.02 10.33
CA GLY A 321 -9.25 -2.94 8.87
C GLY A 321 -10.18 -1.90 8.27
N SER A 322 -11.40 -1.80 8.80
CA SER A 322 -12.39 -0.78 8.41
C SER A 322 -11.88 0.64 8.71
N GLY A 323 -11.31 0.85 9.89
CA GLY A 323 -10.74 2.13 10.31
C GLY A 323 -9.53 2.52 9.46
N PHE A 324 -8.59 1.62 9.26
CA PHE A 324 -7.37 1.90 8.49
C PHE A 324 -7.64 2.17 7.00
N SER A 325 -8.73 1.65 6.46
CA SER A 325 -9.03 1.63 5.02
C SER A 325 -8.90 2.98 4.33
N LEU A 326 -9.50 4.04 4.87
CA LEU A 326 -9.52 5.36 4.24
C LEU A 326 -8.41 6.30 4.73
N VAL A 327 -7.59 5.91 5.71
CA VAL A 327 -6.50 6.75 6.23
C VAL A 327 -5.53 7.15 5.12
N PHE A 328 -5.07 6.17 4.34
CA PHE A 328 -4.12 6.42 3.26
C PHE A 328 -4.66 7.40 2.20
N PRO A 329 -5.83 7.20 1.58
CA PRO A 329 -6.35 8.15 0.60
C PRO A 329 -6.78 9.49 1.21
N ALA A 330 -7.27 9.50 2.43
CA ALA A 330 -7.72 10.72 3.10
C ALA A 330 -6.56 11.69 3.39
N LEU A 331 -5.51 11.22 4.04
CA LEU A 331 -4.32 12.02 4.33
C LEU A 331 -3.48 12.26 3.07
N GLY A 332 -3.47 11.32 2.10
CA GLY A 332 -2.77 11.48 0.83
C GLY A 332 -3.30 12.65 0.00
N VAL A 333 -4.62 12.83 -0.06
CA VAL A 333 -5.25 14.00 -0.70
C VAL A 333 -4.79 15.30 -0.03
N GLU A 334 -4.77 15.32 1.29
CA GLU A 334 -4.37 16.52 2.04
C GLU A 334 -2.86 16.80 1.89
N ALA A 335 -2.02 15.78 1.83
CA ALA A 335 -0.59 15.92 1.58
C ALA A 335 -0.31 16.51 0.18
N VAL A 336 -1.00 16.03 -0.85
CA VAL A 336 -0.85 16.53 -2.24
C VAL A 336 -1.27 17.99 -2.36
N LYS A 337 -2.30 18.43 -1.62
CA LYS A 337 -2.74 19.82 -1.60
C LYS A 337 -1.73 20.81 -1.00
N GLN A 338 -0.75 20.32 -0.21
CA GLN A 338 0.27 21.18 0.42
C GLN A 338 1.38 21.64 -0.53
N VAL A 339 1.43 21.07 -1.72
CA VAL A 339 2.48 21.33 -2.69
C VAL A 339 1.90 21.76 -4.03
N GLU A 340 2.71 22.49 -4.78
CA GLU A 340 2.38 22.84 -6.16
C GLU A 340 2.41 21.60 -7.08
N GLU A 341 1.72 21.69 -8.22
CA GLU A 341 1.52 20.58 -9.13
C GLU A 341 2.82 19.89 -9.58
N GLN A 342 3.89 20.68 -9.78
CA GLN A 342 5.21 20.16 -10.16
C GLN A 342 5.93 19.36 -9.08
N ASN A 343 5.43 19.33 -7.83
CA ASN A 343 6.01 18.63 -6.70
C ASN A 343 5.12 17.49 -6.15
N GLN A 344 4.01 17.19 -6.82
CA GLN A 344 3.04 16.18 -6.35
C GLN A 344 3.61 14.76 -6.31
N GLY A 345 4.46 14.39 -7.29
CA GLY A 345 5.14 13.10 -7.28
C GLY A 345 6.08 12.95 -6.11
N THR A 346 6.88 13.99 -5.82
CA THR A 346 7.76 14.05 -4.66
C THR A 346 6.95 13.96 -3.35
N ALA A 347 5.80 14.63 -3.27
CA ALA A 347 4.92 14.55 -2.11
C ALA A 347 4.36 13.14 -1.90
N LEU A 348 3.85 12.50 -2.95
CA LEU A 348 3.31 11.14 -2.88
C LEU A 348 4.39 10.11 -2.49
N GLY A 349 5.59 10.20 -3.09
CA GLY A 349 6.70 9.32 -2.74
C GLY A 349 7.13 9.49 -1.29
N THR A 350 7.28 10.73 -0.82
CA THR A 350 7.62 11.03 0.58
C THR A 350 6.53 10.57 1.54
N TYR A 351 5.26 10.80 1.19
CA TYR A 351 4.10 10.38 1.98
C TYR A 351 4.07 8.85 2.17
N SER A 352 4.28 8.11 1.09
CA SER A 352 4.32 6.64 1.13
C SER A 352 5.52 6.11 1.94
N ALA A 353 6.66 6.82 1.95
CA ALA A 353 7.82 6.43 2.73
C ALA A 353 7.53 6.37 4.25
N PHE A 354 6.61 7.19 4.76
CA PHE A 354 6.19 7.11 6.17
C PHE A 354 5.46 5.79 6.48
N LEU A 355 4.65 5.27 5.53
CA LEU A 355 4.00 3.97 5.67
C LEU A 355 5.04 2.84 5.67
N ASP A 356 5.96 2.86 4.70
CA ASP A 356 7.00 1.84 4.58
C ASP A 356 7.91 1.82 5.82
N LEU A 357 8.27 3.00 6.34
CA LEU A 357 9.06 3.15 7.56
C LEU A 357 8.31 2.60 8.79
N ALA A 358 7.02 2.93 8.92
CA ALA A 358 6.19 2.43 10.01
C ALA A 358 6.09 0.91 10.00
N LEU A 359 5.85 0.29 8.83
CA LEU A 359 5.82 -1.18 8.70
C LEU A 359 7.18 -1.81 9.02
N GLY A 360 8.28 -1.17 8.58
CA GLY A 360 9.63 -1.65 8.86
C GLY A 360 9.99 -1.62 10.36
N ILE A 361 9.47 -0.65 11.11
CA ILE A 361 9.74 -0.47 12.54
C ILE A 361 8.78 -1.29 13.40
N THR A 362 7.51 -1.41 13.00
CA THR A 362 6.45 -2.03 13.82
C THR A 362 6.79 -3.47 14.20
N GLY A 363 7.27 -4.29 13.27
CA GLY A 363 7.60 -5.69 13.55
C GLY A 363 8.66 -5.84 14.66
N PRO A 364 9.86 -5.29 14.50
CA PRO A 364 10.92 -5.37 15.52
C PRO A 364 10.51 -4.76 16.87
N VAL A 365 9.86 -3.60 16.87
CA VAL A 365 9.44 -2.93 18.13
C VAL A 365 8.36 -3.73 18.84
N ALA A 366 7.31 -4.19 18.13
CA ALA A 366 6.26 -4.99 18.72
C ALA A 366 6.80 -6.37 19.18
N GLY A 367 7.73 -6.97 18.45
CA GLY A 367 8.40 -8.20 18.85
C GLY A 367 9.24 -8.03 20.13
N TRP A 368 9.95 -6.90 20.25
CA TRP A 368 10.68 -6.55 21.46
C TRP A 368 9.72 -6.40 22.65
N ILE A 369 8.62 -5.66 22.49
CA ILE A 369 7.58 -5.48 23.53
C ILE A 369 7.01 -6.84 23.94
N ALA A 370 6.65 -7.69 22.97
CA ALA A 370 6.11 -9.02 23.24
C ALA A 370 7.08 -9.95 23.98
N GLY A 371 8.40 -9.72 23.88
CA GLY A 371 9.41 -10.45 24.64
C GLY A 371 9.51 -10.08 26.12
N TYR A 372 9.06 -8.88 26.50
CA TYR A 372 9.09 -8.41 27.90
C TYR A 372 7.71 -8.38 28.57
N TYR A 373 6.64 -8.27 27.77
CA TYR A 373 5.26 -8.18 28.23
C TYR A 373 4.42 -9.28 27.59
N GLN A 374 3.17 -9.40 28.01
CA GLN A 374 2.23 -10.32 27.34
C GLN A 374 1.95 -9.84 25.89
N LEU A 375 1.70 -10.78 25.01
CA LEU A 375 1.41 -10.52 23.60
C LEU A 375 0.23 -9.56 23.38
N ASP A 376 -0.74 -9.58 24.28
CA ASP A 376 -1.91 -8.70 24.28
C ASP A 376 -1.52 -7.22 24.34
N SER A 377 -0.44 -6.90 25.08
CA SER A 377 0.04 -5.53 25.28
C SER A 377 0.38 -4.80 23.97
N ILE A 378 0.77 -5.55 22.92
CA ILE A 378 1.10 -4.93 21.63
C ILE A 378 -0.12 -4.26 20.97
N TYR A 379 -1.34 -4.80 21.18
CA TYR A 379 -2.57 -4.22 20.65
C TYR A 379 -2.97 -2.97 21.41
N LEU A 380 -2.79 -2.94 22.74
CA LEU A 380 -2.98 -1.73 23.53
C LEU A 380 -2.01 -0.62 23.12
N ILE A 381 -0.73 -0.95 22.96
CA ILE A 381 0.29 0.01 22.54
C ILE A 381 -0.01 0.52 21.13
N ALA A 382 -0.42 -0.36 20.21
CA ALA A 382 -0.87 0.04 18.89
C ALA A 382 -2.07 1.00 18.93
N ALA A 383 -3.06 0.72 19.80
CA ALA A 383 -4.19 1.63 20.01
C ALA A 383 -3.76 3.00 20.52
N ILE A 384 -2.79 3.06 21.45
CA ILE A 384 -2.22 4.33 21.95
C ILE A 384 -1.52 5.07 20.79
N VAL A 385 -0.74 4.38 19.97
CA VAL A 385 -0.05 4.98 18.82
C VAL A 385 -1.05 5.55 17.79
N VAL A 386 -2.13 4.83 17.50
CA VAL A 386 -3.22 5.31 16.63
C VAL A 386 -3.95 6.51 17.28
N ALA A 387 -4.14 6.52 18.59
CA ALA A 387 -4.68 7.68 19.31
C ALA A 387 -3.76 8.91 19.21
N LEU A 388 -2.44 8.73 19.19
CA LEU A 388 -1.49 9.83 18.91
C LEU A 388 -1.63 10.35 17.48
N ALA A 389 -1.89 9.46 16.49
CA ALA A 389 -2.23 9.88 15.13
C ALA A 389 -3.49 10.75 15.10
N PHE A 390 -4.54 10.34 15.82
CA PHE A 390 -5.77 11.13 15.97
C PHE A 390 -5.48 12.52 16.54
N ILE A 391 -4.73 12.61 17.64
CA ILE A 391 -4.37 13.90 18.28
C ILE A 391 -3.57 14.79 17.33
N LEU A 392 -2.59 14.23 16.61
CA LEU A 392 -1.80 14.95 15.63
C LEU A 392 -2.68 15.57 14.55
N ILE A 393 -3.53 14.76 13.92
CA ILE A 393 -4.38 15.21 12.82
C ILE A 393 -5.49 16.14 13.30
N LEU A 394 -5.99 15.96 14.51
CA LEU A 394 -6.94 16.90 15.13
C LEU A 394 -6.32 18.30 15.28
N ARG A 395 -5.07 18.38 15.75
CA ARG A 395 -4.33 19.65 15.85
C ARG A 395 -4.17 20.31 14.48
N VAL A 396 -3.81 19.55 13.45
CA VAL A 396 -3.70 20.04 12.07
C VAL A 396 -5.05 20.58 11.59
N HIS A 397 -6.13 19.84 11.81
CA HIS A 397 -7.48 20.25 11.41
C HIS A 397 -7.92 21.55 12.09
N LEU A 398 -7.71 21.67 13.39
CA LEU A 398 -8.07 22.87 14.15
C LEU A 398 -7.23 24.09 13.72
N ALA A 399 -5.93 23.90 13.45
CA ALA A 399 -5.06 24.96 12.96
C ALA A 399 -5.51 25.50 11.60
N GLN A 400 -5.84 24.63 10.65
CA GLN A 400 -6.37 25.03 9.34
C GLN A 400 -7.70 25.77 9.46
N ARG A 401 -8.60 25.29 10.32
CA ARG A 401 -9.89 25.94 10.54
C ARG A 401 -9.72 27.37 11.11
N LYS A 402 -8.78 27.55 12.04
CA LYS A 402 -8.47 28.86 12.61
C LYS A 402 -7.94 29.85 11.56
N GLN A 403 -7.07 29.36 10.65
CA GLN A 403 -6.57 30.18 9.55
C GLN A 403 -7.65 30.65 8.59
N LEU A 404 -8.61 29.78 8.26
CA LEU A 404 -9.75 30.12 7.40
C LEU A 404 -10.66 31.20 8.04
N ILE A 405 -10.91 31.12 9.34
CA ILE A 405 -11.72 32.11 10.08
C ILE A 405 -11.02 33.48 10.14
N LEU A 406 -9.67 33.50 10.20
CA LEU A 406 -8.92 34.76 10.23
C LEU A 406 -8.78 35.43 8.85
N GLN A 407 -9.09 34.70 7.77
CA GLN A 407 -9.07 35.22 6.39
C GLN A 407 -10.45 35.61 5.86
N SER A 408 -11.53 35.18 6.54
CA SER A 408 -12.91 35.56 6.26
C SER A 408 -13.32 36.84 7.02
#